data_a850f7ddf362fa9ed9bd39df9766e725
#
_entry.id   a850f7ddf362fa9ed9bd39df9766e725
#
_cell.length_a   1.000
_cell.length_b   1.000
_cell.length_c   1.000
_cell.angle_alpha   90.00
_cell.angle_beta   90.00
_cell.angle_gamma   90.00
#
_symmetry.space_group_name_H-M   'P 1'
#
loop_
_entity.id
_entity.type
_entity.pdbx_description
1 polymer ?
#
loop_
_entity_poly.entity_id
_entity_poly.type
_entity_poly.pdbx_seq_one_letter_code
_entity_poly.pdbx_strand_id
1 'polypeptide(L)'
;MLTQQQEPSKAYVLAGIFTLSLRLIVGWTYFSAFWRRLVLENKLIPDGTGYIGEKFNHFLPNSIGIKPIIEYLVSTPDLLWWAMVIFTLVEGIVGLLYMLGFFTRLMSIGVFSLAFGILLGSGWLGTTCLDEWQIGILGVSAGFTIFLSGGGKYSLDYLLLPKLSKNKWLVWLTSGELPLSIKQFSKVAISGAVLLFILTLYTNQVFHNGVWGPLHNKSVKPELEISNAKIQEDILTFKVYRIEGADVDGSFLI
;
A
#
# COMPACT_ATOMS: atom_id res chain seq x y z
N MET A 1 -27.02 6.82 -38.78
CA MET A 1 -27.28 7.39 -37.47
C MET A 1 -25.96 7.46 -36.75
N LEU A 2 -25.33 8.64 -36.71
CA LEU A 2 -24.12 8.86 -35.92
C LEU A 2 -24.56 8.85 -34.45
N THR A 3 -24.11 7.85 -33.70
CA THR A 3 -24.30 7.79 -32.25
C THR A 3 -23.68 9.04 -31.66
N GLN A 4 -24.52 9.92 -31.07
CA GLN A 4 -24.07 11.04 -30.25
C GLN A 4 -23.12 10.46 -29.20
N GLN A 5 -21.84 10.78 -29.32
CA GLN A 5 -20.88 10.53 -28.26
C GLN A 5 -21.33 11.34 -27.05
N GLN A 6 -21.85 10.66 -26.04
CA GLN A 6 -22.16 11.30 -24.77
C GLN A 6 -20.83 11.78 -24.18
N GLU A 7 -20.59 13.08 -24.24
CA GLU A 7 -19.49 13.69 -23.50
C GLU A 7 -19.67 13.38 -22.00
N PRO A 8 -18.58 13.06 -21.29
CA PRO A 8 -18.66 12.84 -19.84
C PRO A 8 -19.24 14.06 -19.15
N SER A 9 -20.09 13.84 -18.16
CA SER A 9 -20.73 14.96 -17.44
C SER A 9 -19.69 15.91 -16.83
N LYS A 10 -20.04 17.18 -16.77
CA LYS A 10 -19.18 18.23 -16.18
C LYS A 10 -18.71 17.86 -14.77
N ALA A 11 -19.56 17.18 -14.00
CA ALA A 11 -19.25 16.74 -12.64
C ALA A 11 -18.07 15.72 -12.63
N TYR A 12 -18.06 14.76 -13.54
CA TYR A 12 -16.98 13.79 -13.68
C TYR A 12 -15.66 14.43 -14.12
N VAL A 13 -15.75 15.37 -15.06
CA VAL A 13 -14.55 16.12 -15.51
C VAL A 13 -13.93 16.88 -14.35
N LEU A 14 -14.75 17.61 -13.57
CA LEU A 14 -14.30 18.37 -12.41
C LEU A 14 -13.75 17.48 -11.30
N ALA A 15 -14.41 16.35 -10.98
CA ALA A 15 -13.93 15.41 -9.98
C ALA A 15 -12.52 14.92 -10.30
N GLY A 16 -12.25 14.52 -11.56
CA GLY A 16 -10.92 14.09 -11.99
C GLY A 16 -9.88 15.22 -11.99
N ILE A 17 -10.27 16.48 -12.19
CA ILE A 17 -9.35 17.62 -12.08
C ILE A 17 -8.99 17.88 -10.61
N PHE A 18 -9.95 17.87 -9.70
CA PHE A 18 -9.69 18.08 -8.27
C PHE A 18 -8.83 16.96 -7.66
N THR A 19 -8.93 15.75 -8.16
CA THR A 19 -8.16 14.59 -7.66
C THR A 19 -6.87 14.35 -8.43
N LEU A 20 -6.50 15.20 -9.40
CA LEU A 20 -5.32 14.99 -10.25
C LEU A 20 -4.02 14.92 -9.44
N SER A 21 -3.81 15.84 -8.50
CA SER A 21 -2.60 15.84 -7.65
C SER A 21 -2.51 14.57 -6.81
N LEU A 22 -3.62 14.13 -6.21
CA LEU A 22 -3.67 12.90 -5.44
C LEU A 22 -3.30 11.69 -6.31
N ARG A 23 -3.84 11.60 -7.52
CA ARG A 23 -3.52 10.54 -8.47
C ARG A 23 -2.04 10.53 -8.86
N LEU A 24 -1.46 11.68 -9.17
CA LEU A 24 -0.06 11.78 -9.57
C LEU A 24 0.89 11.41 -8.42
N ILE A 25 0.66 11.94 -7.22
CA ILE A 25 1.54 11.71 -6.07
C ILE A 25 1.45 10.25 -5.61
N VAL A 26 0.24 9.72 -5.44
CA VAL A 26 0.06 8.33 -5.00
C VAL A 26 0.59 7.36 -6.07
N GLY A 27 0.33 7.61 -7.35
CA GLY A 27 0.88 6.79 -8.44
C GLY A 27 2.41 6.79 -8.44
N TRP A 28 3.03 7.95 -8.25
CA TRP A 28 4.48 8.06 -8.10
C TRP A 28 5.01 7.32 -6.86
N THR A 29 4.29 7.36 -5.73
CA THR A 29 4.70 6.66 -4.51
C THR A 29 4.90 5.16 -4.76
N TYR A 30 3.93 4.50 -5.41
CA TYR A 30 4.04 3.07 -5.76
C TYR A 30 5.06 2.82 -6.87
N PHE A 31 5.04 3.61 -7.94
CA PHE A 31 6.02 3.47 -9.02
C PHE A 31 7.46 3.67 -8.53
N SER A 32 7.71 4.64 -7.65
CA SER A 32 9.03 4.89 -7.10
C SER A 32 9.54 3.75 -6.21
N ALA A 33 8.64 3.02 -5.55
CA ALA A 33 9.00 1.84 -4.78
C ALA A 33 9.56 0.73 -5.70
N PHE A 34 8.88 0.44 -6.80
CA PHE A 34 9.39 -0.43 -7.86
C PHE A 34 10.74 0.06 -8.38
N TRP A 35 10.82 1.35 -8.75
CA TRP A 35 12.03 1.94 -9.33
C TRP A 35 13.25 1.80 -8.42
N ARG A 36 13.11 2.14 -7.14
CA ARG A 36 14.17 2.03 -6.15
C ARG A 36 14.57 0.58 -5.87
N ARG A 37 13.61 -0.34 -5.91
CA ARG A 37 13.81 -1.74 -5.52
C ARG A 37 14.37 -2.61 -6.62
N LEU A 38 14.17 -2.24 -7.88
CA LEU A 38 14.60 -3.06 -9.02
C LEU A 38 15.56 -2.34 -9.96
N VAL A 39 15.38 -1.01 -10.17
CA VAL A 39 16.14 -0.26 -11.17
C VAL A 39 17.38 0.41 -10.57
N LEU A 40 17.23 1.10 -9.43
CA LEU A 40 18.35 1.79 -8.79
C LEU A 40 19.23 0.80 -8.02
N GLU A 41 18.64 -0.15 -7.33
CA GLU A 41 19.33 -1.17 -6.55
C GLU A 41 18.51 -2.46 -6.61
N ASN A 42 19.11 -3.57 -7.06
CA ASN A 42 18.37 -4.82 -7.12
C ASN A 42 18.23 -5.47 -5.73
N LYS A 43 17.12 -5.17 -5.05
CA LYS A 43 16.77 -5.71 -3.73
C LYS A 43 15.98 -7.02 -3.79
N LEU A 44 15.99 -7.70 -4.95
CA LEU A 44 15.37 -9.00 -5.15
C LEU A 44 16.39 -10.15 -5.15
N ILE A 45 17.67 -9.89 -4.84
CA ILE A 45 18.71 -10.89 -4.70
C ILE A 45 18.64 -11.46 -3.28
N PRO A 46 18.31 -12.76 -3.07
CA PRO A 46 18.05 -13.32 -1.74
C PRO A 46 19.19 -13.17 -0.74
N ASP A 47 20.45 -13.35 -1.20
CA ASP A 47 21.63 -13.24 -0.34
C ASP A 47 22.26 -11.84 -0.35
N GLY A 48 21.61 -10.91 -1.00
CA GLY A 48 22.06 -9.52 -1.13
C GLY A 48 21.71 -8.68 0.08
N THR A 49 22.56 -7.71 0.42
CA THR A 49 22.28 -6.73 1.47
C THR A 49 20.98 -5.97 1.16
N GLY A 50 20.04 -5.98 2.10
CA GLY A 50 18.76 -5.28 1.96
C GLY A 50 17.74 -6.00 1.07
N TYR A 51 17.83 -7.34 0.97
CA TYR A 51 16.80 -8.15 0.32
C TYR A 51 15.42 -7.86 0.90
N ILE A 52 14.47 -7.48 0.05
CA ILE A 52 13.15 -7.03 0.48
C ILE A 52 12.34 -8.13 1.20
N GLY A 53 12.60 -9.41 0.91
CA GLY A 53 11.94 -10.55 1.55
C GLY A 53 12.23 -10.64 3.05
N GLU A 54 13.38 -10.14 3.53
CA GLU A 54 13.71 -10.13 4.96
C GLU A 54 12.71 -9.34 5.80
N LYS A 55 12.10 -8.30 5.22
CA LYS A 55 11.09 -7.50 5.92
C LYS A 55 9.86 -8.30 6.33
N PHE A 56 9.59 -9.42 5.68
CA PHE A 56 8.46 -10.28 6.04
C PHE A 56 8.64 -10.95 7.40
N ASN A 57 9.87 -11.19 7.83
CA ASN A 57 10.16 -11.63 9.19
C ASN A 57 9.76 -10.57 10.23
N HIS A 58 9.92 -9.29 9.89
CA HIS A 58 9.51 -8.18 10.76
C HIS A 58 7.99 -7.99 10.76
N PHE A 59 7.30 -8.32 9.65
CA PHE A 59 5.84 -8.20 9.57
C PHE A 59 5.13 -9.29 10.37
N LEU A 60 5.72 -10.48 10.44
CA LEU A 60 5.10 -11.68 10.98
C LEU A 60 4.53 -11.53 12.41
N PRO A 61 5.24 -10.94 13.40
CA PRO A 61 4.76 -10.93 14.79
C PRO A 61 3.45 -10.17 15.00
N ASN A 62 3.28 -9.06 14.30
CA ASN A 62 2.23 -8.06 14.60
C ASN A 62 1.25 -7.80 13.47
N SER A 63 1.31 -8.56 12.35
CA SER A 63 0.37 -8.42 11.24
C SER A 63 -1.06 -8.81 11.63
N ILE A 64 -2.05 -8.10 11.06
CA ILE A 64 -3.47 -8.35 11.32
C ILE A 64 -4.08 -9.15 10.17
N GLY A 65 -4.61 -10.33 10.48
CA GLY A 65 -5.41 -11.14 9.56
C GLY A 65 -4.62 -11.85 8.46
N ILE A 66 -3.49 -11.30 8.00
CA ILE A 66 -2.63 -11.89 6.95
C ILE A 66 -1.44 -12.66 7.52
N LYS A 67 -1.33 -12.78 8.83
CA LYS A 67 -0.24 -13.50 9.51
C LYS A 67 0.01 -14.91 8.96
N PRO A 68 -1.03 -15.77 8.75
CA PRO A 68 -0.81 -17.11 8.21
C PRO A 68 -0.20 -17.11 6.79
N ILE A 69 -0.54 -16.09 5.98
CA ILE A 69 0.01 -15.92 4.63
C ILE A 69 1.50 -15.55 4.72
N ILE A 70 1.84 -14.61 5.59
CA ILE A 70 3.23 -14.18 5.80
C ILE A 70 4.07 -15.36 6.33
N GLU A 71 3.55 -16.08 7.31
CA GLU A 71 4.20 -17.26 7.89
C GLU A 71 4.50 -18.34 6.83
N TYR A 72 3.53 -18.63 5.98
CA TYR A 72 3.71 -19.58 4.88
C TYR A 72 4.77 -19.10 3.86
N LEU A 73 4.77 -17.82 3.51
CA LEU A 73 5.77 -17.25 2.61
C LEU A 73 7.18 -17.31 3.21
N VAL A 74 7.34 -16.90 4.47
CA VAL A 74 8.64 -16.91 5.15
C VAL A 74 9.19 -18.35 5.32
N SER A 75 8.30 -19.31 5.52
CA SER A 75 8.67 -20.73 5.63
C SER A 75 9.07 -21.37 4.29
N THR A 76 8.84 -20.70 3.17
CA THR A 76 9.10 -21.22 1.82
C THR A 76 9.88 -20.18 1.00
N PRO A 77 11.23 -20.15 1.09
CA PRO A 77 12.08 -19.09 0.52
C PRO A 77 11.86 -18.86 -0.99
N ASP A 78 11.71 -19.92 -1.77
CA ASP A 78 11.48 -19.81 -3.22
C ASP A 78 10.14 -19.12 -3.53
N LEU A 79 9.11 -19.45 -2.75
CA LEU A 79 7.79 -18.83 -2.91
C LEU A 79 7.83 -17.37 -2.48
N LEU A 80 8.54 -17.06 -1.39
CA LEU A 80 8.74 -15.69 -0.94
C LEU A 80 9.43 -14.86 -2.02
N TRP A 81 10.48 -15.38 -2.64
CA TRP A 81 11.16 -14.70 -3.73
C TRP A 81 10.22 -14.38 -4.89
N TRP A 82 9.46 -15.36 -5.39
CA TRP A 82 8.48 -15.14 -6.44
C TRP A 82 7.40 -14.14 -6.05
N ALA A 83 6.92 -14.22 -4.81
CA ALA A 83 5.95 -13.26 -4.28
C ALA A 83 6.53 -11.83 -4.29
N MET A 84 7.79 -11.64 -3.93
CA MET A 84 8.46 -10.34 -3.95
C MET A 84 8.67 -9.81 -5.36
N VAL A 85 9.05 -10.67 -6.31
CA VAL A 85 9.17 -10.30 -7.72
C VAL A 85 7.82 -9.82 -8.27
N ILE A 86 6.78 -10.64 -8.10
CA ILE A 86 5.43 -10.32 -8.58
C ILE A 86 4.91 -9.04 -7.92
N PHE A 87 5.04 -8.93 -6.60
CA PHE A 87 4.63 -7.75 -5.85
C PHE A 87 5.32 -6.47 -6.37
N THR A 88 6.63 -6.52 -6.58
CA THR A 88 7.41 -5.38 -7.09
C THR A 88 6.97 -4.97 -8.50
N LEU A 89 6.74 -5.93 -9.40
CA LEU A 89 6.23 -5.65 -10.75
C LEU A 89 4.82 -5.07 -10.71
N VAL A 90 3.94 -5.62 -9.87
CA VAL A 90 2.57 -5.12 -9.69
C VAL A 90 2.58 -3.68 -9.15
N GLU A 91 3.42 -3.38 -8.15
CA GLU A 91 3.59 -1.99 -7.67
C GLU A 91 3.99 -1.03 -8.79
N GLY A 92 4.96 -1.43 -9.63
CA GLY A 92 5.41 -0.62 -10.76
C GLY A 92 4.32 -0.37 -11.78
N ILE A 93 3.63 -1.44 -12.21
CA ILE A 93 2.56 -1.36 -13.21
C ILE A 93 1.38 -0.54 -12.67
N VAL A 94 0.89 -0.87 -11.47
CA VAL A 94 -0.24 -0.18 -10.83
C VAL A 94 0.09 1.30 -10.63
N GLY A 95 1.27 1.62 -10.08
CA GLY A 95 1.69 3.00 -9.84
C GLY A 95 1.77 3.82 -11.12
N LEU A 96 2.44 3.28 -12.17
CA LEU A 96 2.58 3.97 -13.44
C LEU A 96 1.23 4.19 -14.14
N LEU A 97 0.42 3.15 -14.26
CA LEU A 97 -0.86 3.24 -14.95
C LEU A 97 -1.88 4.08 -14.19
N TYR A 98 -1.85 4.04 -12.85
CA TYR A 98 -2.65 4.91 -12.00
C TYR A 98 -2.26 6.39 -12.20
N MET A 99 -0.97 6.69 -12.21
CA MET A 99 -0.45 8.04 -12.45
C MET A 99 -0.86 8.57 -13.84
N LEU A 100 -0.77 7.73 -14.88
CA LEU A 100 -1.19 8.08 -16.25
C LEU A 100 -2.71 8.14 -16.41
N GLY A 101 -3.48 7.59 -15.46
CA GLY A 101 -4.93 7.47 -15.58
C GLY A 101 -5.35 6.52 -16.69
N PHE A 102 -4.70 5.37 -16.76
CA PHE A 102 -5.02 4.30 -17.70
C PHE A 102 -5.64 3.13 -16.94
N PHE A 103 -6.83 2.70 -17.37
CA PHE A 103 -7.70 1.80 -16.59
C PHE A 103 -7.84 2.27 -15.14
N THR A 104 -8.17 3.53 -14.97
CA THR A 104 -8.06 4.24 -13.69
C THR A 104 -8.75 3.51 -12.55
N ARG A 105 -9.96 2.98 -12.73
CA ARG A 105 -10.66 2.27 -11.66
C ARG A 105 -10.02 0.93 -11.31
N LEU A 106 -9.57 0.18 -12.32
CA LEU A 106 -8.84 -1.06 -12.09
C LEU A 106 -7.55 -0.79 -11.30
N MET A 107 -6.80 0.24 -11.70
CA MET A 107 -5.59 0.64 -10.99
C MET A 107 -5.89 1.21 -9.60
N SER A 108 -7.03 1.84 -9.39
CA SER A 108 -7.49 2.28 -8.06
C SER A 108 -7.75 1.11 -7.13
N ILE A 109 -8.32 0.02 -7.64
CA ILE A 109 -8.44 -1.24 -6.89
C ILE A 109 -7.05 -1.79 -6.56
N GLY A 110 -6.11 -1.72 -7.51
CA GLY A 110 -4.72 -2.11 -7.30
C GLY A 110 -4.05 -1.31 -6.17
N VAL A 111 -4.14 0.02 -6.22
CA VAL A 111 -3.62 0.92 -5.17
C VAL A 111 -4.28 0.62 -3.82
N PHE A 112 -5.61 0.48 -3.79
CA PHE A 112 -6.33 0.12 -2.58
C PHE A 112 -5.83 -1.20 -1.98
N SER A 113 -5.66 -2.23 -2.80
CA SER A 113 -5.22 -3.55 -2.37
C SER A 113 -3.78 -3.56 -1.87
N LEU A 114 -2.87 -2.87 -2.57
CA LEU A 114 -1.48 -2.72 -2.15
C LEU A 114 -1.38 -1.97 -0.82
N ALA A 115 -2.09 -0.84 -0.70
CA ALA A 115 -2.14 -0.06 0.54
C ALA A 115 -2.74 -0.83 1.70
N PHE A 116 -3.81 -1.60 1.44
CA PHE A 116 -4.44 -2.45 2.45
C PHE A 116 -3.52 -3.57 2.91
N GLY A 117 -2.75 -4.16 1.98
CA GLY A 117 -1.70 -5.14 2.32
C GLY A 117 -0.60 -4.54 3.21
N ILE A 118 -0.13 -3.33 2.89
CA ILE A 118 0.83 -2.59 3.73
C ILE A 118 0.23 -2.32 5.11
N LEU A 119 -1.00 -1.84 5.18
CA LEU A 119 -1.68 -1.58 6.44
C LEU A 119 -1.76 -2.82 7.33
N LEU A 120 -2.19 -3.94 6.78
CA LEU A 120 -2.36 -5.19 7.53
C LEU A 120 -1.03 -5.86 7.90
N GLY A 121 -0.02 -5.75 7.04
CA GLY A 121 1.28 -6.40 7.23
C GLY A 121 2.23 -5.59 8.10
N SER A 122 2.36 -4.30 7.81
CA SER A 122 3.40 -3.43 8.38
C SER A 122 2.87 -2.17 9.07
N GLY A 123 1.54 -2.02 9.19
CA GLY A 123 0.97 -0.83 9.81
C GLY A 123 1.33 -0.61 11.28
N TRP A 124 1.83 -1.64 11.97
CA TRP A 124 2.38 -1.54 13.32
C TRP A 124 3.84 -1.04 13.33
N LEU A 125 4.55 -1.18 12.20
CA LEU A 125 5.87 -0.61 12.02
C LEU A 125 5.72 0.91 11.93
N GLY A 126 6.52 1.57 12.60
CA GLY A 126 6.54 3.00 12.57
C GLY A 126 7.53 3.45 13.62
N THR A 127 8.11 4.56 13.41
CA THR A 127 8.92 5.22 14.41
C THR A 127 8.00 6.03 15.31
N THR A 128 8.41 7.17 15.76
CA THR A 128 7.57 8.10 16.52
C THR A 128 6.42 8.70 15.72
N CYS A 129 6.46 8.60 14.38
CA CYS A 129 5.52 9.28 13.47
C CYS A 129 4.44 8.36 12.86
N LEU A 130 4.42 7.06 13.18
CA LEU A 130 3.43 6.10 12.66
C LEU A 130 3.43 5.98 11.12
N ASP A 131 4.58 6.09 10.47
CA ASP A 131 4.72 6.30 9.03
C ASP A 131 4.06 5.19 8.17
N GLU A 132 4.30 3.91 8.49
CA GLU A 132 3.75 2.79 7.73
C GLU A 132 2.23 2.71 7.85
N TRP A 133 1.68 2.98 9.02
CA TRP A 133 0.24 3.04 9.21
C TRP A 133 -0.37 4.19 8.39
N GLN A 134 0.26 5.37 8.42
CA GLN A 134 -0.21 6.55 7.66
C GLN A 134 -0.20 6.29 6.16
N ILE A 135 0.89 5.69 5.63
CA ILE A 135 1.00 5.33 4.21
C ILE A 135 -0.12 4.35 3.83
N GLY A 136 -0.37 3.33 4.66
CA GLY A 136 -1.43 2.35 4.43
C GLY A 136 -2.81 3.01 4.38
N ILE A 137 -3.19 3.76 5.39
CA ILE A 137 -4.51 4.41 5.49
C ILE A 137 -4.73 5.44 4.38
N LEU A 138 -3.74 6.29 4.10
CA LEU A 138 -3.86 7.30 3.04
C LEU A 138 -3.93 6.65 1.66
N GLY A 139 -3.17 5.57 1.42
CA GLY A 139 -3.23 4.81 0.17
C GLY A 139 -4.58 4.13 -0.06
N VAL A 140 -5.17 3.51 0.97
CA VAL A 140 -6.52 2.93 0.91
C VAL A 140 -7.56 4.02 0.59
N SER A 141 -7.48 5.17 1.27
CA SER A 141 -8.39 6.30 1.04
C SER A 141 -8.23 6.88 -0.36
N ALA A 142 -6.99 7.03 -0.85
CA ALA A 142 -6.71 7.51 -2.20
C ALA A 142 -7.24 6.56 -3.28
N GLY A 143 -7.02 5.24 -3.13
CA GLY A 143 -7.58 4.23 -4.02
C GLY A 143 -9.09 4.32 -4.12
N PHE A 144 -9.79 4.41 -2.99
CA PHE A 144 -11.24 4.56 -2.95
C PHE A 144 -11.71 5.88 -3.60
N THR A 145 -11.06 7.00 -3.28
CA THR A 145 -11.43 8.32 -3.83
C THR A 145 -11.29 8.36 -5.35
N ILE A 146 -10.17 7.87 -5.90
CA ILE A 146 -9.95 7.86 -7.35
C ILE A 146 -10.83 6.82 -8.04
N PHE A 147 -11.16 5.72 -7.39
CA PHE A 147 -12.15 4.77 -7.91
C PHE A 147 -13.50 5.45 -8.16
N LEU A 148 -13.94 6.30 -7.25
CA LEU A 148 -15.20 7.04 -7.39
C LEU A 148 -15.09 8.16 -8.42
N SER A 149 -14.03 8.97 -8.38
CA SER A 149 -13.87 10.17 -9.24
C SER A 149 -13.50 9.80 -10.69
N GLY A 150 -12.82 8.68 -10.91
CA GLY A 150 -12.18 8.39 -12.19
C GLY A 150 -10.97 9.29 -12.48
N GLY A 151 -10.36 9.12 -13.65
CA GLY A 151 -9.14 9.83 -14.06
C GLY A 151 -9.37 11.27 -14.58
N GLY A 152 -10.61 11.61 -14.95
CA GLY A 152 -10.97 12.93 -15.49
C GLY A 152 -10.30 13.26 -16.80
N LYS A 153 -10.36 14.55 -17.20
CA LYS A 153 -9.89 15.06 -18.49
C LYS A 153 -8.39 14.79 -18.76
N TYR A 154 -7.57 14.86 -17.71
CA TYR A 154 -6.11 14.68 -17.81
C TYR A 154 -5.70 13.23 -17.55
N SER A 155 -6.33 12.28 -18.24
CA SER A 155 -6.05 10.84 -18.15
C SER A 155 -6.01 10.21 -19.54
N LEU A 156 -5.27 9.10 -19.67
CA LEU A 156 -5.29 8.30 -20.90
C LEU A 156 -6.68 7.70 -21.15
N ASP A 157 -7.41 7.38 -20.11
CA ASP A 157 -8.78 6.90 -20.20
C ASP A 157 -9.68 7.88 -20.96
N TYR A 158 -9.55 9.18 -20.69
CA TYR A 158 -10.34 10.21 -21.38
C TYR A 158 -10.13 10.19 -22.89
N LEU A 159 -8.90 9.94 -23.34
CA LEU A 159 -8.56 9.86 -24.75
C LEU A 159 -9.06 8.56 -25.40
N LEU A 160 -9.19 7.50 -24.61
CA LEU A 160 -9.56 6.15 -25.08
C LEU A 160 -11.06 5.87 -24.96
N LEU A 161 -11.77 6.51 -24.05
CA LEU A 161 -13.21 6.30 -23.80
C LEU A 161 -14.05 6.31 -25.08
N PRO A 162 -13.86 7.22 -26.06
CA PRO A 162 -14.62 7.21 -27.30
C PRO A 162 -14.48 5.91 -28.09
N LYS A 163 -13.30 5.27 -28.02
CA LYS A 163 -13.00 3.99 -28.70
C LYS A 163 -13.53 2.78 -27.91
N LEU A 164 -13.60 2.88 -26.60
CA LEU A 164 -13.99 1.81 -25.67
C LEU A 164 -15.49 1.79 -25.37
N SER A 165 -16.23 2.82 -25.74
CA SER A 165 -17.65 3.05 -25.40
C SER A 165 -18.60 1.92 -25.78
N LYS A 166 -18.22 1.06 -26.74
CA LYS A 166 -19.00 -0.10 -27.17
C LYS A 166 -19.02 -1.25 -26.14
N ASN A 167 -18.04 -1.31 -25.24
CA ASN A 167 -17.93 -2.37 -24.24
C ASN A 167 -18.16 -1.81 -22.82
N LYS A 168 -19.30 -2.09 -22.23
CA LYS A 168 -19.69 -1.61 -20.90
C LYS A 168 -18.69 -1.97 -19.79
N TRP A 169 -18.07 -3.15 -19.88
CA TRP A 169 -17.05 -3.57 -18.90
C TRP A 169 -15.78 -2.72 -18.96
N LEU A 170 -15.30 -2.43 -20.19
CA LEU A 170 -14.14 -1.58 -20.37
C LEU A 170 -14.41 -0.15 -19.92
N VAL A 171 -15.61 0.37 -20.19
CA VAL A 171 -16.04 1.68 -19.68
C VAL A 171 -16.04 1.72 -18.16
N TRP A 172 -16.49 0.64 -17.51
CA TRP A 172 -16.50 0.56 -16.06
C TRP A 172 -15.09 0.46 -15.46
N LEU A 173 -14.17 -0.29 -16.06
CA LEU A 173 -12.78 -0.45 -15.60
C LEU A 173 -11.93 0.81 -15.81
N THR A 174 -12.31 1.66 -16.73
CA THR A 174 -11.68 2.96 -17.03
C THR A 174 -12.28 4.09 -16.18
N SER A 175 -12.39 5.26 -16.75
CA SER A 175 -12.92 6.46 -16.10
C SER A 175 -14.33 6.86 -16.56
N GLY A 176 -15.07 5.95 -17.21
CA GLY A 176 -16.45 6.22 -17.64
C GLY A 176 -17.39 6.47 -16.45
N GLU A 177 -18.54 7.06 -16.69
CA GLU A 177 -19.53 7.29 -15.63
C GLU A 177 -20.00 5.96 -15.02
N LEU A 178 -20.10 5.93 -13.69
CA LEU A 178 -20.68 4.78 -13.01
C LEU A 178 -22.19 4.74 -13.26
N PRO A 179 -22.77 3.57 -13.54
CA PRO A 179 -24.21 3.43 -13.78
C PRO A 179 -25.01 3.53 -12.47
N LEU A 180 -24.79 4.60 -11.71
CA LEU A 180 -25.40 4.85 -10.42
C LEU A 180 -26.14 6.19 -10.45
N SER A 181 -27.34 6.22 -9.90
CA SER A 181 -28.00 7.49 -9.61
C SER A 181 -27.22 8.28 -8.55
N ILE A 182 -27.38 9.60 -8.52
CA ILE A 182 -26.73 10.46 -7.51
C ILE A 182 -27.01 9.96 -6.09
N LYS A 183 -28.22 9.50 -5.81
CA LYS A 183 -28.60 8.95 -4.50
C LYS A 183 -27.83 7.66 -4.15
N GLN A 184 -27.65 6.77 -5.12
CA GLN A 184 -26.88 5.54 -4.94
C GLN A 184 -25.39 5.85 -4.79
N PHE A 185 -24.87 6.75 -5.64
CA PHE A 185 -23.49 7.20 -5.56
C PHE A 185 -23.16 7.83 -4.19
N SER A 186 -24.03 8.72 -3.69
CA SER A 186 -23.88 9.31 -2.34
C SER A 186 -23.88 8.23 -1.25
N LYS A 187 -24.76 7.24 -1.33
CA LYS A 187 -24.76 6.13 -0.37
C LYS A 187 -23.44 5.36 -0.38
N VAL A 188 -22.93 5.02 -1.56
CA VAL A 188 -21.65 4.30 -1.69
C VAL A 188 -20.51 5.14 -1.15
N ALA A 189 -20.44 6.42 -1.50
CA ALA A 189 -19.39 7.34 -1.04
C ALA A 189 -19.41 7.51 0.49
N ILE A 190 -20.59 7.75 1.07
CA ILE A 190 -20.75 7.94 2.52
C ILE A 190 -20.44 6.64 3.26
N SER A 191 -21.03 5.53 2.83
CA SER A 191 -20.78 4.23 3.49
C SER A 191 -19.31 3.82 3.42
N GLY A 192 -18.68 4.00 2.26
CA GLY A 192 -17.26 3.73 2.10
C GLY A 192 -16.39 4.64 2.99
N ALA A 193 -16.68 5.96 3.02
CA ALA A 193 -15.95 6.88 3.87
C ALA A 193 -16.09 6.52 5.37
N VAL A 194 -17.29 6.15 5.82
CA VAL A 194 -17.53 5.72 7.22
C VAL A 194 -16.78 4.43 7.51
N LEU A 195 -16.81 3.44 6.61
CA LEU A 195 -16.08 2.18 6.79
C LEU A 195 -14.57 2.40 6.84
N LEU A 196 -14.03 3.26 5.98
CA LEU A 196 -12.61 3.62 6.00
C LEU A 196 -12.23 4.37 7.27
N PHE A 197 -13.10 5.25 7.77
CA PHE A 197 -12.88 5.94 9.04
C PHE A 197 -12.89 4.96 10.23
N ILE A 198 -13.81 4.00 10.26
CA ILE A 198 -13.82 2.94 11.27
C ILE A 198 -12.54 2.08 11.18
N LEU A 199 -12.12 1.70 9.97
CA LEU A 199 -10.87 0.98 9.75
C LEU A 199 -9.67 1.77 10.26
N THR A 200 -9.66 3.09 10.03
CA THR A 200 -8.62 3.99 10.51
C THR A 200 -8.54 3.99 12.04
N LEU A 201 -9.66 4.17 12.72
CA LEU A 201 -9.72 4.16 14.19
C LEU A 201 -9.34 2.80 14.76
N TYR A 202 -9.86 1.72 14.17
CA TYR A 202 -9.59 0.35 14.59
C TYR A 202 -8.09 0.01 14.48
N THR A 203 -7.49 0.23 13.33
CA THR A 203 -6.07 -0.11 13.11
C THR A 203 -5.14 0.78 13.94
N ASN A 204 -5.46 2.07 14.08
CA ASN A 204 -4.72 2.96 14.97
C ASN A 204 -4.77 2.47 16.43
N GLN A 205 -5.94 2.05 16.89
CA GLN A 205 -6.08 1.52 18.24
C GLN A 205 -5.32 0.21 18.43
N VAL A 206 -5.46 -0.73 17.49
CA VAL A 206 -4.84 -2.06 17.62
C VAL A 206 -3.32 -2.00 17.55
N PHE A 207 -2.77 -1.20 16.65
CA PHE A 207 -1.32 -1.10 16.49
C PHE A 207 -0.66 -0.19 17.52
N HIS A 208 -1.30 0.91 17.89
CA HIS A 208 -0.62 2.02 18.57
C HIS A 208 -1.32 2.51 19.85
N ASN A 209 -2.50 1.99 20.21
CA ASN A 209 -3.38 2.60 21.21
C ASN A 209 -3.63 4.11 20.96
N GLY A 210 -3.67 4.49 19.68
CA GLY A 210 -3.66 5.89 19.26
C GLY A 210 -5.00 6.62 19.39
N VAL A 211 -6.08 5.93 19.76
CA VAL A 211 -7.41 6.52 19.95
C VAL A 211 -7.71 6.76 21.43
N TRP A 212 -7.37 5.81 22.30
CA TRP A 212 -7.52 5.94 23.76
C TRP A 212 -6.46 5.13 24.50
N GLY A 213 -6.18 5.52 25.72
CA GLY A 213 -5.16 4.89 26.57
C GLY A 213 -3.74 5.40 26.30
N PRO A 214 -2.74 4.83 26.97
CA PRO A 214 -1.35 5.20 26.76
C PRO A 214 -0.89 4.75 25.36
N LEU A 215 -0.22 5.64 24.63
CA LEU A 215 0.32 5.36 23.30
C LEU A 215 1.30 4.17 23.38
N HIS A 216 1.10 3.19 22.53
CA HIS A 216 1.98 2.05 22.37
C HIS A 216 2.55 2.04 20.95
N ASN A 217 3.85 2.21 20.82
CA ASN A 217 4.55 2.12 19.55
C ASN A 217 5.65 1.05 19.70
N LYS A 218 5.39 -0.12 19.17
CA LYS A 218 6.28 -1.29 19.25
C LYS A 218 7.64 -1.08 18.57
N SER A 219 7.74 -0.10 17.67
CA SER A 219 8.99 0.22 16.99
C SER A 219 9.95 1.08 17.81
N VAL A 220 9.46 1.76 18.83
CA VAL A 220 10.28 2.69 19.66
C VAL A 220 11.09 1.97 20.73
N LYS A 221 10.64 0.80 21.16
CA LYS A 221 11.31 -0.01 22.19
C LYS A 221 11.62 -1.38 21.63
N PRO A 222 12.72 -1.53 20.86
CA PRO A 222 13.12 -2.84 20.37
C PRO A 222 13.43 -3.76 21.55
N GLU A 223 12.88 -4.96 21.52
CA GLU A 223 13.20 -5.99 22.48
C GLU A 223 14.35 -6.83 21.95
N LEU A 224 15.41 -6.92 22.74
CA LEU A 224 16.63 -7.64 22.37
C LEU A 224 16.83 -8.81 23.34
N GLU A 225 17.11 -9.97 22.77
CA GLU A 225 17.55 -11.15 23.51
C GLU A 225 19.05 -11.37 23.31
N ILE A 226 19.77 -11.55 24.39
CA ILE A 226 21.19 -11.93 24.36
C ILE A 226 21.30 -13.39 24.75
N SER A 227 21.89 -14.21 23.89
CA SER A 227 22.05 -15.64 24.12
C SER A 227 23.48 -16.10 23.84
N ASN A 228 23.82 -17.32 24.33
CA ASN A 228 25.10 -17.96 24.08
C ASN A 228 26.33 -17.12 24.46
N ALA A 229 26.26 -16.35 25.53
CA ALA A 229 27.39 -15.58 26.03
C ALA A 229 28.50 -16.53 26.47
N LYS A 230 29.73 -16.34 25.97
CA LYS A 230 30.93 -17.09 26.29
C LYS A 230 32.11 -16.15 26.45
N ILE A 231 32.94 -16.41 27.42
CA ILE A 231 34.24 -15.75 27.60
C ILE A 231 35.35 -16.75 27.28
N GLN A 232 36.18 -16.40 26.33
CA GLN A 232 37.38 -17.16 25.99
C GLN A 232 38.55 -16.20 25.83
N GLU A 233 39.62 -16.40 26.61
CA GLU A 233 40.86 -15.60 26.53
C GLU A 233 40.61 -14.07 26.50
N ASP A 234 39.82 -13.54 27.42
CA ASP A 234 39.44 -12.14 27.52
C ASP A 234 38.50 -11.60 26.41
N ILE A 235 38.01 -12.49 25.54
CA ILE A 235 37.03 -12.14 24.49
C ILE A 235 35.65 -12.61 24.93
N LEU A 236 34.69 -11.64 25.05
CA LEU A 236 33.28 -11.91 25.27
C LEU A 236 32.58 -12.03 23.92
N THR A 237 32.03 -13.21 23.64
CA THR A 237 31.19 -13.49 22.46
C THR A 237 29.78 -13.79 22.90
N PHE A 238 28.79 -13.22 22.20
CA PHE A 238 27.38 -13.51 22.44
C PHE A 238 26.59 -13.32 21.15
N LYS A 239 25.38 -13.90 21.08
CA LYS A 239 24.42 -13.66 20.02
C LYS A 239 23.41 -12.66 20.51
N VAL A 240 23.16 -11.64 19.68
CA VAL A 240 22.08 -10.67 19.89
C VAL A 240 20.99 -10.97 18.88
N TYR A 241 19.80 -11.16 19.36
CA TYR A 241 18.61 -11.36 18.52
C TYR A 241 17.56 -10.31 18.89
N ARG A 242 17.04 -9.66 17.86
CA ARG A 242 15.95 -8.72 18.06
C ARG A 242 14.62 -9.46 17.92
N ILE A 243 13.84 -9.50 19.00
CA ILE A 243 12.54 -10.17 19.07
C ILE A 243 11.45 -9.27 18.51
N GLU A 244 11.49 -7.98 18.81
CA GLU A 244 10.46 -7.02 18.45
C GLU A 244 11.08 -5.65 18.08
N GLY A 245 10.42 -4.89 17.23
CA GLY A 245 10.82 -3.54 16.84
C GLY A 245 11.12 -3.39 15.35
N ALA A 246 11.12 -2.14 14.87
CA ALA A 246 11.48 -1.79 13.49
C ALA A 246 13.00 -1.89 13.26
N ASP A 247 13.41 -1.87 11.98
CA ASP A 247 14.81 -1.70 11.59
C ASP A 247 15.26 -0.28 11.93
N VAL A 248 15.86 -0.13 13.08
CA VAL A 248 16.53 1.10 13.50
C VAL A 248 18.00 0.80 13.76
N ASP A 249 18.85 1.73 13.38
CA ASP A 249 20.25 1.68 13.77
C ASP A 249 20.31 1.80 15.30
N GLY A 250 20.83 0.78 15.94
CA GLY A 250 21.01 0.73 17.40
C GLY A 250 22.46 0.88 17.78
N SER A 251 22.76 1.74 18.75
CA SER A 251 24.05 1.74 19.43
C SER A 251 23.92 1.03 20.76
N PHE A 252 24.87 0.15 21.07
CA PHE A 252 24.94 -0.56 22.35
C PHE A 252 26.08 0.00 23.18
N LEU A 253 25.80 0.30 24.46
CA LEU A 253 26.84 0.49 25.48
C LEU A 253 27.12 -0.87 26.12
N ILE A 254 28.37 -1.31 26.02
CA ILE A 254 28.87 -2.53 26.69
C ILE A 254 29.67 -2.12 27.89
#